data_1148c781116f17c259a23c6ed613cd82
#
_entry.id   1148c781116f17c259a23c6ed613cd82
#
_cell.length_a   1.000
_cell.length_b   1.000
_cell.length_c   1.000
_cell.angle_alpha   90.00
_cell.angle_beta   90.00
_cell.angle_gamma   90.00
#
_symmetry.space_group_name_H-M   'P 1'
#
loop_
_entity.id
_entity.type
_entity.pdbx_description
1 polymer ?
#
loop_
_entity_poly.entity_id
_entity_poly.type
_entity_poly.pdbx_seq_one_letter_code
_entity_poly.pdbx_strand_id
1 'polypeptide(L)'
;MLIDAHNHPNWHGFNAEKILRNMDEQGIDQMWLFSWEVPEDEYAPSYHAVLPPTGLGIPLEDVISVGRQAPDRFVMGYMPHPKRPDAIDRLKAAVEIHGIRLASELKVRLSFDDPDALRLYEFCGEQKLPITIHLDYPIDHGK
;
A
#
# COMPACT_ATOMS: atom_id res chain seq x y z
N MET A 1 15.44 -1.90 17.76
CA MET A 1 14.51 -1.28 16.79
C MET A 1 13.47 -2.33 16.43
N LEU A 2 12.20 -2.04 16.71
CA LEU A 2 11.04 -2.87 16.35
C LEU A 2 10.30 -2.21 15.19
N ILE A 3 10.06 -2.96 14.11
CA ILE A 3 9.39 -2.45 12.91
C ILE A 3 8.11 -3.25 12.70
N ASP A 4 6.98 -2.54 12.59
CA ASP A 4 5.75 -3.10 12.00
C ASP A 4 5.86 -2.92 10.48
N ALA A 5 6.09 -4.03 9.78
CA ALA A 5 6.41 -4.02 8.35
C ALA A 5 5.19 -4.11 7.44
N HIS A 6 3.96 -4.01 7.97
CA HIS A 6 2.75 -4.05 7.16
C HIS A 6 1.57 -3.39 7.84
N ASN A 7 1.25 -2.17 7.44
CA ASN A 7 0.07 -1.47 7.93
C ASN A 7 -0.50 -0.52 6.86
N HIS A 8 -1.72 -0.05 7.11
CA HIS A 8 -2.43 0.84 6.21
C HIS A 8 -2.99 2.05 6.96
N PRO A 9 -2.87 3.26 6.42
CA PRO A 9 -3.52 4.43 7.00
C PRO A 9 -5.03 4.33 6.86
N ASN A 10 -5.76 4.85 7.83
CA ASN A 10 -7.23 4.88 7.89
C ASN A 10 -7.93 3.51 7.90
N TRP A 11 -7.18 2.40 7.91
CA TRP A 11 -7.71 1.06 8.06
C TRP A 11 -8.43 0.93 9.39
N HIS A 12 -9.66 0.45 9.39
CA HIS A 12 -10.55 0.42 10.58
C HIS A 12 -10.65 1.77 11.33
N GLY A 13 -10.48 2.89 10.64
CA GLY A 13 -10.51 4.23 11.23
C GLY A 13 -9.28 4.59 12.07
N PHE A 14 -8.15 3.90 11.86
CA PHE A 14 -6.87 4.24 12.46
C PHE A 14 -6.21 5.37 11.67
N ASN A 15 -6.43 6.59 12.12
CA ASN A 15 -5.74 7.77 11.63
C ASN A 15 -4.31 7.88 12.20
N ALA A 16 -3.53 8.88 11.77
CA ALA A 16 -2.16 9.07 12.22
C ALA A 16 -2.00 9.11 13.74
N GLU A 17 -2.87 9.85 14.45
CA GLU A 17 -2.81 9.95 15.90
C GLU A 17 -2.98 8.60 16.60
N LYS A 18 -3.97 7.81 16.17
CA LYS A 18 -4.23 6.48 16.73
C LYS A 18 -3.08 5.50 16.40
N ILE A 19 -2.54 5.57 15.19
CA ILE A 19 -1.40 4.75 14.79
C ILE A 19 -0.19 5.09 15.65
N LEU A 20 0.18 6.35 15.79
CA LEU A 20 1.33 6.77 16.59
C LEU A 20 1.17 6.39 18.05
N ARG A 21 0.00 6.61 18.63
CA ARG A 21 -0.29 6.17 20.00
C ARG A 21 -0.12 4.65 20.17
N ASN A 22 -0.66 3.85 19.25
CA ASN A 22 -0.49 2.41 19.29
C ASN A 22 0.99 2.01 19.16
N MET A 23 1.74 2.66 18.27
CA MET A 23 3.18 2.42 18.15
C MET A 23 3.91 2.69 19.47
N ASP A 24 3.58 3.79 20.15
CA ASP A 24 4.20 4.16 21.42
C ASP A 24 3.83 3.16 22.52
N GLU A 25 2.57 2.74 22.61
CA GLU A 25 2.09 1.75 23.56
C GLU A 25 2.74 0.35 23.37
N GLN A 26 3.02 -0.02 22.13
CA GLN A 26 3.62 -1.32 21.78
C GLN A 26 5.15 -1.29 21.64
N GLY A 27 5.77 -0.13 21.78
CA GLY A 27 7.21 0.03 21.60
C GLY A 27 7.67 -0.16 20.15
N ILE A 28 6.82 0.14 19.17
CA ILE A 28 7.15 0.07 17.75
C ILE A 28 7.90 1.34 17.38
N ASP A 29 9.13 1.20 16.92
CA ASP A 29 9.98 2.33 16.53
C ASP A 29 9.59 2.88 15.15
N GLN A 30 9.28 2.01 14.19
CA GLN A 30 8.96 2.38 12.82
C GLN A 30 7.82 1.51 12.27
N MET A 31 7.01 2.08 11.38
CA MET A 31 5.92 1.38 10.71
C MET A 31 5.97 1.62 9.20
N TRP A 32 5.72 0.59 8.42
CA TRP A 32 5.56 0.68 6.98
C TRP A 32 4.09 0.88 6.65
N LEU A 33 3.78 1.99 5.96
CA LEU A 33 2.42 2.35 5.56
C LEU A 33 2.22 2.13 4.07
N PHE A 34 1.25 1.33 3.70
CA PHE A 34 0.99 0.96 2.32
C PHE A 34 -0.31 1.54 1.80
N SER A 35 -0.27 1.96 0.53
CA SER A 35 -1.48 2.11 -0.27
C SER A 35 -1.97 0.74 -0.75
N TRP A 36 -3.20 0.71 -1.20
CA TRP A 36 -3.79 -0.45 -1.83
C TRP A 36 -4.84 0.01 -2.85
N GLU A 37 -4.53 -0.13 -4.13
CA GLU A 37 -5.47 0.15 -5.22
C GLU A 37 -6.33 -1.08 -5.47
N VAL A 38 -7.65 -0.89 -5.47
CA VAL A 38 -8.64 -1.94 -5.76
C VAL A 38 -9.42 -1.51 -7.00
N PRO A 39 -9.31 -2.24 -8.12
CA PRO A 39 -10.17 -2.02 -9.28
C PRO A 39 -11.63 -2.31 -8.93
N GLU A 40 -12.56 -1.65 -9.63
CA GLU A 40 -13.99 -1.82 -9.37
C GLU A 40 -14.47 -3.27 -9.51
N ASP A 41 -13.93 -4.02 -10.46
CA ASP A 41 -14.26 -5.41 -10.72
C ASP A 41 -13.66 -6.40 -9.72
N GLU A 42 -12.68 -5.96 -8.93
CA GLU A 42 -12.11 -6.72 -7.82
C GLU A 42 -12.68 -6.34 -6.45
N TYR A 43 -13.52 -5.31 -6.41
CA TYR A 43 -14.07 -4.80 -5.17
C TYR A 43 -15.09 -5.75 -4.53
N ALA A 44 -14.89 -6.07 -3.26
CA ALA A 44 -15.83 -6.88 -2.48
C ALA A 44 -16.64 -6.00 -1.52
N PRO A 45 -17.98 -6.18 -1.42
CA PRO A 45 -18.82 -5.38 -0.50
C PRO A 45 -18.38 -5.42 0.96
N SER A 46 -17.72 -6.50 1.40
CA SER A 46 -17.15 -6.62 2.75
C SER A 46 -16.09 -5.56 3.07
N TYR A 47 -15.48 -4.98 2.07
CA TYR A 47 -14.48 -3.91 2.26
C TYR A 47 -15.08 -2.62 2.80
N HIS A 48 -16.36 -2.36 2.62
CA HIS A 48 -17.03 -1.18 3.17
C HIS A 48 -16.88 -1.03 4.69
N ALA A 49 -16.73 -2.14 5.41
CA ALA A 49 -16.57 -2.11 6.86
C ALA A 49 -15.18 -1.66 7.33
N VAL A 50 -14.19 -1.74 6.45
CA VAL A 50 -12.76 -1.55 6.82
C VAL A 50 -12.05 -0.46 6.03
N LEU A 51 -12.55 -0.13 4.84
CA LEU A 51 -11.98 0.93 3.99
C LEU A 51 -12.53 2.31 4.34
N PRO A 52 -11.78 3.38 4.04
CA PRO A 52 -12.29 4.74 4.13
C PRO A 52 -13.57 4.92 3.28
N PRO A 53 -14.49 5.81 3.68
CA PRO A 53 -15.77 5.99 2.99
C PRO A 53 -15.67 6.44 1.53
N THR A 54 -14.51 6.92 1.11
CA THR A 54 -14.31 7.66 -0.15
C THR A 54 -13.66 6.86 -1.25
N GLY A 55 -13.31 5.56 -1.05
CA GLY A 55 -12.47 4.91 -2.03
C GLY A 55 -12.61 3.40 -2.18
N LEU A 56 -12.19 2.98 -3.35
CA LEU A 56 -11.86 1.60 -3.67
C LEU A 56 -10.40 1.39 -3.24
N GLY A 57 -10.19 0.91 -2.00
CA GLY A 57 -8.86 0.68 -1.45
C GLY A 57 -8.35 1.81 -0.54
N ILE A 58 -7.05 1.90 -0.41
CA ILE A 58 -6.35 2.89 0.39
C ILE A 58 -5.49 3.74 -0.55
N PRO A 59 -5.91 4.99 -0.81
CA PRO A 59 -5.26 5.81 -1.81
C PRO A 59 -3.85 6.26 -1.37
N LEU A 60 -3.00 6.58 -2.33
CA LEU A 60 -1.66 7.12 -2.08
C LEU A 60 -1.70 8.40 -1.24
N GLU A 61 -2.72 9.23 -1.43
CA GLU A 61 -2.91 10.49 -0.70
C GLU A 61 -3.01 10.26 0.81
N ASP A 62 -3.65 9.19 1.24
CA ASP A 62 -3.75 8.83 2.66
C ASP A 62 -2.39 8.43 3.23
N VAL A 63 -1.62 7.64 2.49
CA VAL A 63 -0.25 7.25 2.87
C VAL A 63 0.64 8.50 3.02
N ILE A 64 0.58 9.42 2.06
CA ILE A 64 1.34 10.67 2.10
C ILE A 64 0.90 11.55 3.28
N SER A 65 -0.41 11.69 3.48
CA SER A 65 -0.97 12.53 4.53
C SER A 65 -0.56 12.05 5.92
N VAL A 66 -0.64 10.75 6.17
CA VAL A 66 -0.24 10.15 7.45
C VAL A 66 1.29 10.11 7.58
N GLY A 67 2.00 9.67 6.55
CA GLY A 67 3.46 9.53 6.59
C GLY A 67 4.19 10.84 6.87
N ARG A 68 3.68 11.96 6.35
CA ARG A 68 4.27 13.30 6.59
C ARG A 68 4.09 13.83 8.00
N GLN A 69 3.17 13.28 8.79
CA GLN A 69 2.98 13.72 10.18
C GLN A 69 4.09 13.27 11.12
N ALA A 70 4.77 12.15 10.79
CA ALA A 70 5.90 11.64 11.55
C ALA A 70 6.89 10.91 10.63
N PRO A 71 7.68 11.65 9.82
CA PRO A 71 8.52 11.08 8.76
C PRO A 71 9.62 10.14 9.29
N ASP A 72 10.04 10.30 10.54
CA ASP A 72 11.01 9.40 11.18
C ASP A 72 10.37 8.09 11.68
N ARG A 73 9.05 8.06 11.81
CA ARG A 73 8.30 6.90 12.30
C ARG A 73 7.68 6.08 11.17
N PHE A 74 7.49 6.67 9.99
CA PHE A 74 6.80 6.02 8.88
C PHE A 74 7.68 5.84 7.64
N VAL A 75 7.63 4.66 7.06
CA VAL A 75 8.15 4.38 5.72
C VAL A 75 6.95 4.21 4.78
N MET A 76 6.87 5.05 3.77
CA MET A 76 5.75 5.07 2.84
C MET A 76 5.94 4.11 1.67
N GLY A 77 4.92 3.34 1.38
CA GLY A 77 4.85 2.42 0.26
C GLY A 77 3.66 2.69 -0.67
N TYR A 78 3.87 2.51 -1.96
CA TYR A 78 2.86 2.64 -3.00
C TYR A 78 3.10 1.63 -4.11
N MET A 79 2.05 0.97 -4.55
CA MET A 79 2.06 0.14 -5.74
C MET A 79 0.79 0.44 -6.56
N PRO A 80 0.93 1.02 -7.76
CA PRO A 80 -0.20 1.19 -8.66
C PRO A 80 -0.65 -0.16 -9.22
N HIS A 81 -1.91 -0.25 -9.64
CA HIS A 81 -2.41 -1.47 -10.28
C HIS A 81 -1.64 -1.74 -11.58
N PRO A 82 -1.07 -2.97 -11.79
CA PRO A 82 -0.20 -3.26 -12.93
C PRO A 82 -0.85 -3.06 -14.31
N LYS A 83 -2.16 -3.30 -14.42
CA LYS A 83 -2.90 -3.13 -15.68
C LYS A 83 -3.10 -1.67 -16.09
N ARG A 84 -2.75 -0.71 -15.24
CA ARG A 84 -2.80 0.70 -15.61
C ARG A 84 -1.74 1.02 -16.66
N PRO A 85 -2.08 1.71 -17.73
CA PRO A 85 -1.10 2.09 -18.75
C PRO A 85 -0.04 3.08 -18.22
N ASP A 86 -0.38 3.85 -17.18
CA ASP A 86 0.47 4.84 -16.51
C ASP A 86 1.12 4.33 -15.20
N ALA A 87 1.10 3.00 -14.95
CA ALA A 87 1.56 2.43 -13.67
C ALA A 87 3.00 2.81 -13.33
N ILE A 88 3.93 2.67 -14.27
CA ILE A 88 5.35 2.99 -14.05
C ILE A 88 5.54 4.48 -13.79
N ASP A 89 4.89 5.34 -14.58
CA ASP A 89 4.99 6.79 -14.42
C ASP A 89 4.45 7.25 -13.06
N ARG A 90 3.36 6.65 -12.59
CA ARG A 90 2.81 6.90 -11.25
C ARG A 90 3.77 6.48 -10.15
N LEU A 91 4.33 5.27 -10.23
CA LEU A 91 5.27 4.79 -9.23
C LEU A 91 6.53 5.66 -9.20
N LYS A 92 7.06 6.00 -10.37
CA LYS A 92 8.19 6.91 -10.51
C LYS A 92 7.91 8.28 -9.88
N ALA A 93 6.79 8.89 -10.22
CA ALA A 93 6.39 10.17 -9.63
C ALA A 93 6.23 10.08 -8.10
N ALA A 94 5.65 8.99 -7.60
CA ALA A 94 5.49 8.78 -6.16
C ALA A 94 6.85 8.69 -5.44
N VAL A 95 7.82 8.00 -6.02
CA VAL A 95 9.20 7.93 -5.50
C VAL A 95 9.86 9.30 -5.52
N GLU A 96 9.86 9.99 -6.66
CA GLU A 96 10.59 11.23 -6.86
C GLU A 96 9.98 12.42 -6.10
N ILE A 97 8.65 12.51 -6.04
CA ILE A 97 7.94 13.69 -5.49
C ILE A 97 7.58 13.47 -4.02
N HIS A 98 7.20 12.26 -3.65
CA HIS A 98 6.64 11.99 -2.31
C HIS A 98 7.55 11.15 -1.41
N GLY A 99 8.69 10.70 -1.92
CA GLY A 99 9.65 9.94 -1.13
C GLY A 99 9.16 8.52 -0.80
N ILE A 100 8.37 7.91 -1.68
CA ILE A 100 7.99 6.50 -1.56
C ILE A 100 9.24 5.63 -1.61
N ARG A 101 9.38 4.70 -0.69
CA ARG A 101 10.56 3.85 -0.53
C ARG A 101 10.31 2.36 -0.69
N LEU A 102 9.04 1.98 -0.82
CA LEU A 102 8.58 0.61 -0.98
C LEU A 102 7.55 0.56 -2.11
N ALA A 103 7.67 -0.41 -3.00
CA ALA A 103 6.63 -0.73 -3.96
C ALA A 103 5.64 -1.69 -3.29
N SER A 104 4.62 -1.14 -2.61
CA SER A 104 3.76 -1.86 -1.68
C SER A 104 2.37 -1.22 -1.54
N GLU A 105 1.34 -1.95 -1.42
CA GLU A 105 1.17 -3.40 -1.46
C GLU A 105 0.65 -3.82 -2.84
N LEU A 106 1.25 -4.84 -3.46
CA LEU A 106 0.67 -5.46 -4.65
C LEU A 106 -0.38 -6.48 -4.21
N LYS A 107 -1.64 -6.06 -4.21
CA LYS A 107 -2.80 -6.88 -3.85
C LYS A 107 -3.81 -6.87 -4.98
N VAL A 108 -3.57 -7.71 -5.97
CA VAL A 108 -4.34 -7.78 -7.21
C VAL A 108 -4.53 -9.22 -7.64
N ARG A 109 -5.60 -9.49 -8.37
CA ARG A 109 -5.90 -10.83 -8.92
C ARG A 109 -5.18 -11.04 -10.25
N LEU A 110 -3.85 -11.05 -10.20
CA LEU A 110 -3.00 -11.32 -11.35
C LEU A 110 -2.07 -12.50 -11.06
N SER A 111 -1.70 -13.22 -12.11
CA SER A 111 -0.59 -14.16 -12.04
C SER A 111 0.71 -13.41 -11.75
N PHE A 112 1.64 -14.00 -11.00
CA PHE A 112 2.94 -13.39 -10.71
C PHE A 112 3.79 -13.16 -11.96
N ASP A 113 3.54 -13.93 -13.00
CA ASP A 113 4.20 -13.83 -14.32
C ASP A 113 3.37 -13.05 -15.35
N ASP A 114 2.31 -12.34 -14.92
CA ASP A 114 1.57 -11.45 -15.79
C ASP A 114 2.51 -10.39 -16.38
N PRO A 115 2.51 -10.18 -17.72
CA PRO A 115 3.44 -9.25 -18.38
C PRO A 115 3.41 -7.83 -17.80
N ASP A 116 2.24 -7.37 -17.34
CA ASP A 116 2.13 -6.04 -16.75
C ASP A 116 2.72 -5.99 -15.34
N ALA A 117 2.61 -7.08 -14.57
CA ALA A 117 3.27 -7.20 -13.27
C ALA A 117 4.79 -7.28 -13.44
N LEU A 118 5.27 -8.07 -14.40
CA LEU A 118 6.71 -8.20 -14.69
C LEU A 118 7.35 -6.86 -15.05
N ARG A 119 6.69 -6.02 -15.84
CA ARG A 119 7.19 -4.65 -16.16
C ARG A 119 7.41 -3.80 -14.89
N LEU A 120 6.48 -3.90 -13.92
CA LEU A 120 6.64 -3.20 -12.65
C LEU A 120 7.78 -3.79 -11.80
N TYR A 121 7.93 -5.11 -11.80
CA TYR A 121 9.03 -5.76 -11.06
C TYR A 121 10.39 -5.37 -11.62
N GLU A 122 10.54 -5.32 -12.95
CA GLU A 122 11.76 -4.86 -13.62
C GLU A 122 12.08 -3.43 -13.22
N PHE A 123 11.12 -2.52 -13.33
CA PHE A 123 11.28 -1.13 -12.89
C PHE A 123 11.68 -1.04 -11.41
N CYS A 124 11.03 -1.77 -10.52
CA CYS A 124 11.37 -1.79 -9.10
C CYS A 124 12.80 -2.30 -8.87
N GLY A 125 13.22 -3.34 -9.60
CA GLY A 125 14.58 -3.87 -9.54
C GLY A 125 15.62 -2.82 -9.96
N GLU A 126 15.40 -2.11 -11.06
CA GLU A 126 16.27 -1.02 -11.54
C GLU A 126 16.36 0.12 -10.51
N GLN A 127 15.26 0.48 -9.88
CA GLN A 127 15.19 1.52 -8.86
C GLN A 127 15.58 1.04 -7.45
N LYS A 128 15.87 -0.25 -7.27
CA LYS A 128 16.16 -0.89 -5.97
C LYS A 128 15.05 -0.66 -4.95
N LEU A 129 13.81 -0.67 -5.42
CA LEU A 129 12.63 -0.59 -4.57
C LEU A 129 12.21 -1.99 -4.11
N PRO A 130 12.20 -2.27 -2.82
CA PRO A 130 11.63 -3.51 -2.29
C PRO A 130 10.14 -3.61 -2.67
N ILE A 131 9.70 -4.82 -3.00
CA ILE A 131 8.29 -5.11 -3.34
C ILE A 131 7.66 -5.92 -2.23
N THR A 132 6.45 -5.53 -1.80
CA THR A 132 5.60 -6.36 -0.93
C THR A 132 4.41 -6.87 -1.72
N ILE A 133 4.23 -8.19 -1.74
CA ILE A 133 3.13 -8.85 -2.44
C ILE A 133 2.20 -9.47 -1.42
N HIS A 134 0.91 -9.18 -1.54
CA HIS A 134 -0.13 -9.80 -0.75
C HIS A 134 -0.40 -11.22 -1.27
N LEU A 135 -0.28 -12.18 -0.39
CA LEU A 135 -0.68 -13.56 -0.66
C LEU A 135 -1.88 -13.89 0.22
N ASP A 136 -2.98 -14.21 -0.40
CA ASP A 136 -4.16 -14.66 0.29
C ASP A 136 -4.56 -16.05 -0.23
N TYR A 137 -5.15 -16.87 0.64
CA TYR A 137 -5.84 -18.05 0.16
C TYR A 137 -7.01 -17.59 -0.71
N PRO A 138 -7.37 -18.34 -1.76
CA PRO A 138 -8.60 -18.07 -2.48
C PRO A 138 -9.77 -18.32 -1.50
N ILE A 139 -10.00 -17.34 -0.63
CA ILE A 139 -11.23 -17.28 0.10
C ILE A 139 -12.29 -17.09 -0.96
N ASP A 140 -13.17 -18.06 -1.06
CA ASP A 140 -14.35 -17.97 -1.91
C ASP A 140 -15.18 -16.80 -1.36
N HIS A 141 -14.91 -15.61 -1.85
CA HIS A 141 -15.62 -14.38 -1.48
C HIS A 141 -17.03 -14.41 -2.05
N GLY A 142 -17.71 -15.53 -1.82
CA GLY A 142 -19.13 -15.72 -2.08
C GLY A 142 -19.48 -15.43 -3.53
N LYS A 143 -19.41 -16.45 -4.36
CA LYS A 143 -20.27 -16.46 -5.55
C LYS A 143 -21.70 -16.56 -5.12
#